data_6a98698e4f66af4bfa11a3bdfc8da6d7
#
_entry.id   6a98698e4f66af4bfa11a3bdfc8da6d7
#
_cell.length_a   1.000
_cell.length_b   1.000
_cell.length_c   1.000
_cell.angle_alpha   90.00
_cell.angle_beta   90.00
_cell.angle_gamma   90.00
#
_symmetry.space_group_name_H-M   'P 1'
#
loop_
_entity.id
_entity.type
_entity.pdbx_description
1 polymer ?
#
loop_
_entity_poly.entity_id
_entity_poly.type
_entity_poly.pdbx_seq_one_letter_code
_entity_poly.pdbx_strand_id
1 'polypeptide(L)'
;MTTRAVGIQAIGIGKSFGHFEALKDISLDIAPGEFLTLLGPSGSGKTTFLMVLAGFQAATAGRLLSDGTDITRSRAEDRSFGMVFQGYALFPHKTVAQNIAFPLQVRGMAREEIARRVDAIIARVGLVGHEKKRPTMLSGGQQQRVALARALVFEPPVLLLDEPFSALDKHLRGRMQEEVARLHGEFGTTFVFVTHDQSEALSLSSRIAIFNHGRLLQVGGPRDIYERPQSRFVAEFLGEINLLPVDEVGHCSLGTSGLFEGARLRAPRHDHVSGRAVLAVRPEHMSVGAEPPANGNGVAARLAGTTYLGAAMRLALATRNGTQLTVTLPSEAAGRVLTGGPDFWVTWSFDNGFLLPEQS
;
A
#
# COMPACT_ATOMS: atom_id res chain seq x y z
N MET A 1 12.91 -29.72 1.98
CA MET A 1 11.98 -29.45 0.87
C MET A 1 11.43 -28.06 1.11
N THR A 2 11.74 -27.09 0.27
CA THR A 2 11.12 -25.76 0.31
C THR A 2 9.64 -25.91 -0.02
N THR A 3 8.76 -25.52 0.87
CA THR A 3 7.32 -25.53 0.62
C THR A 3 7.06 -24.59 -0.56
N ARG A 4 6.41 -25.08 -1.60
CA ARG A 4 6.07 -24.27 -2.78
C ARG A 4 5.07 -23.19 -2.38
N ALA A 5 5.32 -21.94 -2.80
CA ALA A 5 4.32 -20.87 -2.68
C ALA A 5 3.00 -21.28 -3.34
N VAL A 6 1.89 -20.90 -2.74
CA VAL A 6 0.55 -21.20 -3.25
C VAL A 6 -0.18 -19.91 -3.59
N GLY A 7 -1.07 -19.99 -4.59
CA GLY A 7 -1.99 -18.92 -4.92
C GLY A 7 -3.24 -18.99 -4.04
N ILE A 8 -3.88 -17.84 -3.83
CA ILE A 8 -5.14 -17.74 -3.10
C ILE A 8 -6.18 -17.06 -3.97
N GLN A 9 -7.39 -17.62 -4.01
CA GLN A 9 -8.53 -17.01 -4.68
C GLN A 9 -9.64 -16.75 -3.66
N ALA A 10 -9.92 -15.48 -3.43
CA ALA A 10 -11.09 -15.03 -2.68
C ALA A 10 -12.21 -14.71 -3.68
N ILE A 11 -13.37 -15.33 -3.52
CA ILE A 11 -14.52 -15.21 -4.44
C ILE A 11 -15.73 -14.77 -3.65
N GLY A 12 -16.13 -13.51 -3.80
CA GLY A 12 -17.33 -12.95 -3.17
C GLY A 12 -17.28 -12.98 -1.64
N ILE A 13 -16.11 -12.81 -1.02
CA ILE A 13 -15.96 -12.88 0.44
C ILE A 13 -16.74 -11.76 1.11
N GLY A 14 -17.73 -12.15 1.91
CA GLY A 14 -18.48 -11.29 2.82
C GLY A 14 -18.21 -11.63 4.28
N LYS A 15 -18.20 -10.63 5.16
CA LYS A 15 -18.12 -10.82 6.61
C LYS A 15 -18.99 -9.83 7.34
N SER A 16 -19.93 -10.35 8.14
CA SER A 16 -20.80 -9.55 9.00
C SER A 16 -20.58 -9.90 10.48
N PHE A 17 -20.67 -8.90 11.33
CA PHE A 17 -20.71 -8.99 12.78
C PHE A 17 -22.03 -8.38 13.27
N GLY A 18 -23.04 -9.22 13.51
CA GLY A 18 -24.41 -8.77 13.74
C GLY A 18 -24.91 -7.99 12.52
N HIS A 19 -25.29 -6.74 12.72
CA HIS A 19 -25.76 -5.85 11.63
C HIS A 19 -24.64 -5.11 10.90
N PHE A 20 -23.41 -5.16 11.39
CA PHE A 20 -22.28 -4.50 10.78
C PHE A 20 -21.60 -5.38 9.72
N GLU A 21 -21.62 -4.93 8.48
CA GLU A 21 -20.99 -5.61 7.34
C GLU A 21 -19.57 -5.09 7.14
N ALA A 22 -18.60 -5.87 7.65
CA ALA A 22 -17.19 -5.51 7.62
C ALA A 22 -16.51 -5.79 6.28
N LEU A 23 -16.98 -6.80 5.52
CA LEU A 23 -16.53 -7.12 4.17
C LEU A 23 -17.74 -7.32 3.26
N LYS A 24 -17.68 -6.72 2.05
CA LYS A 24 -18.77 -6.65 1.09
C LYS A 24 -18.30 -7.13 -0.27
N ASP A 25 -18.54 -8.42 -0.56
CA ASP A 25 -18.29 -9.01 -1.87
C ASP A 25 -16.85 -8.83 -2.36
N ILE A 26 -15.86 -9.23 -1.55
CA ILE A 26 -14.45 -9.14 -1.91
C ILE A 26 -14.06 -10.29 -2.80
N SER A 27 -13.69 -9.97 -4.05
CA SER A 27 -13.11 -10.93 -5.00
C SER A 27 -11.68 -10.49 -5.34
N LEU A 28 -10.70 -11.37 -5.06
CA LEU A 28 -9.28 -11.06 -5.19
C LEU A 28 -8.46 -12.33 -5.42
N ASP A 29 -7.69 -12.34 -6.51
CA ASP A 29 -6.73 -13.39 -6.80
C ASP A 29 -5.34 -12.95 -6.37
N ILE A 30 -4.62 -13.82 -5.65
CA ILE A 30 -3.25 -13.64 -5.19
C ILE A 30 -2.40 -14.72 -5.85
N ALA A 31 -1.42 -14.31 -6.65
CA ALA A 31 -0.57 -15.26 -7.35
C ALA A 31 0.45 -15.95 -6.41
N PRO A 32 0.90 -17.18 -6.72
CA PRO A 32 1.98 -17.81 -5.97
C PRO A 32 3.25 -16.96 -5.97
N GLY A 33 3.85 -16.76 -4.79
CA GLY A 33 5.06 -15.94 -4.63
C GLY A 33 4.86 -14.44 -4.76
N GLU A 34 3.64 -13.96 -4.86
CA GLU A 34 3.32 -12.54 -4.92
C GLU A 34 3.53 -11.84 -3.56
N PHE A 35 3.97 -10.58 -3.59
CA PHE A 35 3.89 -9.67 -2.45
C PHE A 35 2.68 -8.75 -2.65
N LEU A 36 1.55 -9.13 -2.10
CA LEU A 36 0.33 -8.33 -2.15
C LEU A 36 0.16 -7.48 -0.90
N THR A 37 -0.07 -6.19 -1.07
CA THR A 37 -0.43 -5.30 0.05
C THR A 37 -1.91 -4.94 0.04
N LEU A 38 -2.55 -5.11 1.19
CA LEU A 38 -3.89 -4.59 1.48
C LEU A 38 -3.74 -3.20 2.08
N LEU A 39 -4.11 -2.17 1.34
CA LEU A 39 -3.94 -0.77 1.73
C LEU A 39 -5.31 -0.08 1.88
N GLY A 40 -5.44 0.84 2.82
CA GLY A 40 -6.68 1.60 3.03
C GLY A 40 -6.74 2.23 4.42
N PRO A 41 -7.71 3.12 4.70
CA PRO A 41 -7.85 3.76 6.00
C PRO A 41 -8.17 2.75 7.11
N SER A 42 -8.04 3.20 8.37
CA SER A 42 -8.45 2.39 9.52
C SER A 42 -9.94 2.06 9.43
N GLY A 43 -10.31 0.83 9.77
CA GLY A 43 -11.70 0.36 9.69
C GLY A 43 -12.19 0.01 8.27
N SER A 44 -11.35 0.01 7.24
CA SER A 44 -11.75 -0.33 5.86
C SER A 44 -11.95 -1.83 5.59
N GLY A 45 -11.65 -2.72 6.56
CA GLY A 45 -11.87 -4.16 6.43
C GLY A 45 -10.60 -4.99 6.21
N LYS A 46 -9.42 -4.39 6.02
CA LYS A 46 -8.14 -5.08 5.72
C LYS A 46 -7.78 -6.20 6.70
N THR A 47 -7.69 -5.86 8.00
CA THR A 47 -7.41 -6.84 9.05
C THR A 47 -8.49 -7.92 9.12
N THR A 48 -9.77 -7.56 8.94
CA THR A 48 -10.85 -8.54 8.88
C THR A 48 -10.66 -9.51 7.72
N PHE A 49 -10.30 -9.01 6.53
CA PHE A 49 -10.01 -9.86 5.38
C PHE A 49 -8.78 -10.74 5.64
N LEU A 50 -7.70 -10.19 6.21
CA LEU A 50 -6.52 -10.96 6.60
C LEU A 50 -6.86 -12.07 7.60
N MET A 51 -7.74 -11.80 8.59
CA MET A 51 -8.20 -12.81 9.57
C MET A 51 -9.07 -13.90 8.92
N VAL A 52 -9.83 -13.56 7.88
CA VAL A 52 -10.55 -14.54 7.05
C VAL A 52 -9.56 -15.41 6.27
N LEU A 53 -8.54 -14.81 5.64
CA LEU A 53 -7.46 -15.55 4.97
C LEU A 53 -6.71 -16.47 5.94
N ALA A 54 -6.44 -16.02 7.15
CA ALA A 54 -5.75 -16.80 8.19
C ALA A 54 -6.60 -17.96 8.77
N GLY A 55 -7.93 -17.91 8.63
CA GLY A 55 -8.84 -18.87 9.24
C GLY A 55 -9.20 -18.60 10.71
N PHE A 56 -8.84 -17.40 11.23
CA PHE A 56 -9.26 -16.96 12.57
C PHE A 56 -10.68 -16.41 12.57
N GLN A 57 -11.18 -15.99 11.41
CA GLN A 57 -12.57 -15.55 11.22
C GLN A 57 -13.20 -16.34 10.08
N ALA A 58 -14.37 -16.89 10.33
CA ALA A 58 -15.16 -17.52 9.27
C ALA A 58 -15.78 -16.45 8.37
N ALA A 59 -15.70 -16.62 7.05
CA ALA A 59 -16.48 -15.81 6.12
C ALA A 59 -17.98 -16.05 6.33
N THR A 60 -18.79 -15.01 6.17
CA THR A 60 -20.26 -15.11 6.21
C THR A 60 -20.81 -15.52 4.84
N ALA A 61 -20.11 -15.12 3.76
CA ALA A 61 -20.45 -15.43 2.38
C ALA A 61 -19.18 -15.60 1.56
N GLY A 62 -19.31 -16.19 0.37
CA GLY A 62 -18.22 -16.40 -0.56
C GLY A 62 -17.40 -17.66 -0.33
N ARG A 63 -16.33 -17.82 -1.09
CA ARG A 63 -15.42 -18.98 -1.03
C ARG A 63 -13.96 -18.54 -1.06
N LEU A 64 -13.11 -19.30 -0.37
CA LEU A 64 -11.67 -19.11 -0.36
C LEU A 64 -10.99 -20.39 -0.84
N LEU A 65 -10.22 -20.29 -1.91
CA LEU A 65 -9.46 -21.41 -2.47
C LEU A 65 -7.96 -21.17 -2.29
N SER A 66 -7.21 -22.24 -2.03
CA SER A 66 -5.74 -22.27 -2.03
C SER A 66 -5.28 -23.32 -3.03
N ASP A 67 -4.58 -22.91 -4.09
CA ASP A 67 -4.23 -23.76 -5.23
C ASP A 67 -5.42 -24.63 -5.72
N GLY A 68 -6.61 -24.01 -5.84
CA GLY A 68 -7.84 -24.67 -6.27
C GLY A 68 -8.56 -25.50 -5.20
N THR A 69 -7.94 -25.73 -4.04
CA THR A 69 -8.56 -26.46 -2.92
C THR A 69 -9.40 -25.49 -2.07
N ASP A 70 -10.66 -25.83 -1.82
CA ASP A 70 -11.54 -25.02 -0.97
C ASP A 70 -11.11 -25.11 0.50
N ILE A 71 -10.66 -23.95 1.03
CA ILE A 71 -10.24 -23.78 2.43
C ILE A 71 -11.18 -22.86 3.21
N THR A 72 -12.36 -22.56 2.68
CA THR A 72 -13.31 -21.61 3.28
C THR A 72 -13.64 -21.93 4.73
N ARG A 73 -13.82 -23.23 5.03
CA ARG A 73 -14.16 -23.74 6.37
C ARG A 73 -12.98 -24.34 7.12
N SER A 74 -11.79 -24.38 6.52
CA SER A 74 -10.59 -24.90 7.16
C SER A 74 -10.19 -24.02 8.34
N ARG A 75 -9.80 -24.63 9.45
CA ARG A 75 -9.31 -23.96 10.65
C ARG A 75 -7.93 -23.35 10.39
N ALA A 76 -7.51 -22.39 11.19
CA ALA A 76 -6.21 -21.71 11.01
C ALA A 76 -5.02 -22.69 11.06
N GLU A 77 -5.06 -23.67 11.98
CA GLU A 77 -4.03 -24.71 12.08
C GLU A 77 -3.88 -25.59 10.84
N ASP A 78 -4.98 -25.84 10.12
CA ASP A 78 -5.00 -26.69 8.93
C ASP A 78 -4.51 -25.98 7.67
N ARG A 79 -4.54 -24.62 7.64
CA ARG A 79 -4.07 -23.83 6.49
C ARG A 79 -2.56 -23.78 6.37
N SER A 80 -1.83 -24.06 7.44
CA SER A 80 -0.36 -23.98 7.50
C SER A 80 0.22 -22.63 7.06
N PHE A 81 -0.52 -21.54 7.17
CA PHE A 81 -0.04 -20.19 6.88
C PHE A 81 0.78 -19.64 8.05
N GLY A 82 1.82 -18.86 7.74
CA GLY A 82 2.55 -18.07 8.74
C GLY A 82 1.79 -16.77 9.03
N MET A 83 1.83 -16.30 10.26
CA MET A 83 1.23 -15.02 10.61
C MET A 83 2.07 -14.21 11.58
N VAL A 84 2.18 -12.91 11.30
CA VAL A 84 2.75 -11.90 12.19
C VAL A 84 1.65 -10.90 12.52
N PHE A 85 1.33 -10.78 13.81
CA PHE A 85 0.33 -9.85 14.32
C PHE A 85 0.93 -8.47 14.59
N GLN A 86 0.13 -7.43 14.61
CA GLN A 86 0.52 -6.04 14.87
C GLN A 86 1.35 -5.87 16.15
N GLY A 87 1.04 -6.58 17.22
CA GLY A 87 1.79 -6.57 18.49
C GLY A 87 2.81 -7.70 18.62
N TYR A 88 3.26 -8.31 17.49
CA TYR A 88 4.21 -9.43 17.42
C TYR A 88 3.77 -10.72 18.13
N ALA A 89 2.92 -10.66 19.14
CA ALA A 89 2.37 -11.78 19.92
C ALA A 89 3.47 -12.78 20.39
N LEU A 90 4.63 -12.28 20.81
CA LEU A 90 5.72 -13.10 21.34
C LEU A 90 5.37 -13.62 22.74
N PHE A 91 5.78 -14.86 23.03
CA PHE A 91 5.65 -15.44 24.36
C PHE A 91 6.67 -14.78 25.31
N PRO A 92 6.26 -13.95 26.29
CA PRO A 92 7.18 -13.14 27.07
C PRO A 92 8.05 -13.97 28.03
N HIS A 93 7.58 -15.15 28.40
CA HIS A 93 8.28 -16.10 29.28
C HIS A 93 9.27 -17.02 28.54
N LYS A 94 9.21 -17.07 27.20
CA LYS A 94 10.11 -17.89 26.35
C LYS A 94 11.27 -17.04 25.84
N THR A 95 12.43 -17.68 25.61
CA THR A 95 13.56 -17.05 24.93
C THR A 95 13.30 -16.87 23.42
N VAL A 96 14.19 -16.16 22.72
CA VAL A 96 14.17 -16.02 21.25
C VAL A 96 14.12 -17.40 20.59
N ALA A 97 15.08 -18.27 20.91
CA ALA A 97 15.11 -19.62 20.34
C ALA A 97 13.84 -20.42 20.65
N GLN A 98 13.30 -20.30 21.86
CA GLN A 98 12.05 -21.00 22.24
C GLN A 98 10.81 -20.43 21.56
N ASN A 99 10.74 -19.12 21.30
CA ASN A 99 9.68 -18.50 20.53
C ASN A 99 9.69 -19.04 19.09
N ILE A 100 10.86 -19.07 18.46
CA ILE A 100 11.05 -19.54 17.09
C ILE A 100 10.80 -21.05 16.98
N ALA A 101 11.24 -21.86 17.96
CA ALA A 101 11.04 -23.31 17.97
C ALA A 101 9.57 -23.74 18.15
N PHE A 102 8.74 -22.88 18.75
CA PHE A 102 7.37 -23.23 19.15
C PHE A 102 6.51 -23.84 18.04
N PRO A 103 6.39 -23.24 16.83
CA PRO A 103 5.56 -23.81 15.77
C PRO A 103 6.08 -25.16 15.24
N LEU A 104 7.37 -25.43 15.35
CA LEU A 104 7.95 -26.72 14.98
C LEU A 104 7.65 -27.80 16.03
N GLN A 105 7.67 -27.41 17.31
CA GLN A 105 7.31 -28.30 18.43
C GLN A 105 5.84 -28.74 18.33
N VAL A 106 4.93 -27.79 18.06
CA VAL A 106 3.49 -28.08 17.88
C VAL A 106 3.25 -29.04 16.71
N ARG A 107 4.10 -29.00 15.67
CA ARG A 107 4.06 -29.92 14.53
C ARG A 107 4.73 -31.29 14.79
N GLY A 108 5.21 -31.53 16.01
CA GLY A 108 5.83 -32.81 16.41
C GLY A 108 7.17 -33.10 15.75
N MET A 109 7.90 -32.06 15.31
CA MET A 109 9.20 -32.24 14.65
C MET A 109 10.27 -32.74 15.64
N ALA A 110 11.24 -33.54 15.17
CA ALA A 110 12.35 -34.05 15.96
C ALA A 110 13.23 -32.92 16.50
N ARG A 111 13.78 -33.09 17.71
CA ARG A 111 14.56 -32.04 18.43
C ARG A 111 15.77 -31.56 17.63
N GLU A 112 16.49 -32.48 16.99
CA GLU A 112 17.68 -32.17 16.19
C GLU A 112 17.31 -31.31 14.98
N GLU A 113 16.21 -31.61 14.32
CA GLU A 113 15.72 -30.84 13.17
C GLU A 113 15.19 -29.46 13.60
N ILE A 114 14.53 -29.37 14.77
CA ILE A 114 14.13 -28.08 15.37
C ILE A 114 15.37 -27.22 15.62
N ALA A 115 16.40 -27.76 16.27
CA ALA A 115 17.62 -27.02 16.56
C ALA A 115 18.26 -26.49 15.27
N ARG A 116 18.44 -27.35 14.27
CA ARG A 116 19.01 -26.98 12.97
C ARG A 116 18.23 -25.86 12.27
N ARG A 117 16.89 -25.93 12.22
CA ARG A 117 16.04 -24.91 11.59
C ARG A 117 16.04 -23.60 12.36
N VAL A 118 16.01 -23.66 13.69
CA VAL A 118 16.07 -22.48 14.56
C VAL A 118 17.40 -21.73 14.38
N ASP A 119 18.53 -22.43 14.40
CA ASP A 119 19.85 -21.83 14.21
C ASP A 119 19.95 -21.19 12.80
N ALA A 120 19.46 -21.88 11.79
CA ALA A 120 19.46 -21.38 10.42
C ALA A 120 18.63 -20.09 10.27
N ILE A 121 17.42 -20.06 10.80
CA ILE A 121 16.56 -18.86 10.68
C ILE A 121 17.08 -17.70 11.53
N ILE A 122 17.64 -17.95 12.73
CA ILE A 122 18.28 -16.94 13.59
C ILE A 122 19.41 -16.23 12.84
N ALA A 123 20.25 -16.99 12.13
CA ALA A 123 21.30 -16.42 11.31
C ALA A 123 20.74 -15.57 10.16
N ARG A 124 19.70 -16.04 9.46
CA ARG A 124 19.05 -15.31 8.34
C ARG A 124 18.44 -13.97 8.75
N VAL A 125 17.80 -13.91 9.94
CA VAL A 125 17.18 -12.66 10.44
C VAL A 125 18.12 -11.81 11.29
N GLY A 126 19.43 -12.15 11.38
CA GLY A 126 20.44 -11.37 12.09
C GLY A 126 20.22 -11.30 13.61
N LEU A 127 19.81 -12.41 14.22
CA LEU A 127 19.60 -12.54 15.67
C LEU A 127 20.65 -13.40 16.37
N VAL A 128 21.79 -13.67 15.74
CA VAL A 128 22.92 -14.40 16.34
C VAL A 128 23.39 -13.70 17.61
N GLY A 129 23.58 -14.46 18.69
CA GLY A 129 23.95 -13.96 20.03
C GLY A 129 22.76 -13.46 20.86
N HIS A 130 21.51 -13.60 20.35
CA HIS A 130 20.28 -13.20 21.07
C HIS A 130 19.41 -14.39 21.46
N GLU A 131 19.81 -15.63 21.19
CA GLU A 131 19.03 -16.87 21.28
C GLU A 131 18.43 -17.08 22.67
N LYS A 132 19.19 -16.73 23.72
CA LYS A 132 18.84 -16.92 25.13
C LYS A 132 18.09 -15.72 25.75
N LYS A 133 18.01 -14.59 25.03
CA LYS A 133 17.29 -13.40 25.52
C LYS A 133 15.78 -13.61 25.48
N ARG A 134 15.07 -12.95 26.40
CA ARG A 134 13.60 -12.88 26.38
C ARG A 134 13.14 -11.65 25.58
N PRO A 135 11.89 -11.61 25.06
CA PRO A 135 11.37 -10.46 24.32
C PRO A 135 11.54 -9.10 25.02
N THR A 136 11.37 -9.04 26.34
CA THR A 136 11.53 -7.83 27.14
C THR A 136 12.96 -7.26 27.14
N MET A 137 13.95 -8.04 26.71
CA MET A 137 15.37 -7.63 26.62
C MET A 137 15.76 -7.22 25.18
N LEU A 138 14.80 -7.12 24.27
CA LEU A 138 15.01 -6.85 22.86
C LEU A 138 14.42 -5.49 22.47
N SER A 139 15.06 -4.83 21.51
CA SER A 139 14.46 -3.66 20.82
C SER A 139 13.23 -4.06 20.02
N GLY A 140 12.36 -3.10 19.68
CA GLY A 140 11.17 -3.36 18.85
C GLY A 140 11.49 -4.06 17.52
N GLY A 141 12.53 -3.62 16.81
CA GLY A 141 12.95 -4.28 15.56
C GLY A 141 13.51 -5.70 15.79
N GLN A 142 14.17 -5.97 16.92
CA GLN A 142 14.60 -7.32 17.27
C GLN A 142 13.39 -8.21 17.60
N GLN A 143 12.39 -7.70 18.31
CA GLN A 143 11.14 -8.43 18.57
C GLN A 143 10.41 -8.78 17.27
N GLN A 144 10.35 -7.84 16.35
CA GLN A 144 9.76 -8.06 15.03
C GLN A 144 10.49 -9.16 14.24
N ARG A 145 11.82 -9.15 14.22
CA ARG A 145 12.64 -10.21 13.61
C ARG A 145 12.37 -11.57 14.22
N VAL A 146 12.17 -11.64 15.54
CA VAL A 146 11.76 -12.89 16.21
C VAL A 146 10.39 -13.35 15.74
N ALA A 147 9.42 -12.43 15.59
CA ALA A 147 8.08 -12.76 15.10
C ALA A 147 8.11 -13.25 13.64
N LEU A 148 8.88 -12.58 12.78
CA LEU A 148 9.11 -13.03 11.39
C LEU A 148 9.77 -14.40 11.33
N ALA A 149 10.86 -14.60 12.11
CA ALA A 149 11.55 -15.89 12.19
C ALA A 149 10.62 -17.00 12.67
N ARG A 150 9.80 -16.75 13.69
CA ARG A 150 8.80 -17.71 14.19
C ARG A 150 7.77 -18.07 13.13
N ALA A 151 7.33 -17.08 12.33
CA ALA A 151 6.35 -17.31 11.28
C ALA A 151 6.94 -18.01 10.03
N LEU A 152 8.25 -17.87 9.77
CA LEU A 152 8.94 -18.43 8.61
C LEU A 152 9.66 -19.76 8.87
N VAL A 153 9.98 -20.12 10.13
CA VAL A 153 10.82 -21.28 10.48
C VAL A 153 10.30 -22.62 9.98
N PHE A 154 8.98 -22.74 9.80
CA PHE A 154 8.34 -23.95 9.25
C PHE A 154 8.08 -23.87 7.74
N GLU A 155 8.64 -22.83 7.07
CA GLU A 155 8.55 -22.60 5.63
C GLU A 155 7.10 -22.58 5.12
N PRO A 156 6.24 -21.66 5.62
CA PRO A 156 4.84 -21.62 5.21
C PRO A 156 4.69 -21.29 3.72
N PRO A 157 3.64 -21.82 3.03
CA PRO A 157 3.35 -21.45 1.65
C PRO A 157 2.86 -19.99 1.50
N VAL A 158 2.29 -19.43 2.57
CA VAL A 158 1.78 -18.05 2.64
C VAL A 158 2.18 -17.44 3.97
N LEU A 159 2.66 -16.19 3.95
CA LEU A 159 2.90 -15.37 5.13
C LEU A 159 1.94 -14.18 5.15
N LEU A 160 1.22 -14.04 6.25
CA LEU A 160 0.26 -12.96 6.51
C LEU A 160 0.88 -11.99 7.53
N LEU A 161 0.91 -10.70 7.20
CA LEU A 161 1.55 -9.66 8.01
C LEU A 161 0.52 -8.56 8.32
N ASP A 162 0.15 -8.41 9.59
CA ASP A 162 -0.82 -7.40 10.03
C ASP A 162 -0.12 -6.20 10.65
N GLU A 163 0.02 -5.11 9.91
CA GLU A 163 0.68 -3.86 10.30
C GLU A 163 2.03 -4.06 11.05
N PRO A 164 2.97 -4.85 10.52
CA PRO A 164 4.14 -5.26 11.28
C PRO A 164 5.08 -4.11 11.65
N PHE A 165 4.99 -2.94 11.00
CA PHE A 165 5.87 -1.80 11.22
C PHE A 165 5.25 -0.68 12.07
N SER A 166 4.00 -0.83 12.52
CA SER A 166 3.24 0.24 13.21
C SER A 166 3.88 0.73 14.51
N ALA A 167 4.60 -0.15 15.21
CA ALA A 167 5.28 0.17 16.49
C ALA A 167 6.73 0.67 16.34
N LEU A 168 7.24 0.87 15.09
CA LEU A 168 8.63 1.24 14.85
C LEU A 168 8.79 2.73 14.56
N ASP A 169 9.92 3.30 15.00
CA ASP A 169 10.34 4.63 14.56
C ASP A 169 10.69 4.66 13.05
N LYS A 170 10.76 5.87 12.47
CA LYS A 170 10.95 6.06 11.03
C LYS A 170 12.24 5.41 10.49
N HIS A 171 13.36 5.50 11.23
CA HIS A 171 14.65 4.96 10.77
C HIS A 171 14.66 3.43 10.81
N LEU A 172 14.13 2.85 11.88
CA LEU A 172 14.06 1.40 12.04
C LEU A 172 13.05 0.79 11.05
N ARG A 173 11.96 1.50 10.76
CA ARG A 173 10.95 1.10 9.77
C ARG A 173 11.56 0.87 8.39
N GLY A 174 12.34 1.82 7.86
CA GLY A 174 12.98 1.66 6.54
C GLY A 174 13.88 0.42 6.48
N ARG A 175 14.72 0.19 7.51
CA ARG A 175 15.58 -1.00 7.58
C ARG A 175 14.79 -2.30 7.65
N MET A 176 13.64 -2.29 8.33
CA MET A 176 12.78 -3.48 8.42
C MET A 176 12.01 -3.75 7.12
N GLN A 177 11.66 -2.72 6.37
CA GLN A 177 11.09 -2.86 5.03
C GLN A 177 12.07 -3.56 4.08
N GLU A 178 13.33 -3.12 4.04
CA GLU A 178 14.40 -3.78 3.27
C GLU A 178 14.57 -5.25 3.68
N GLU A 179 14.53 -5.52 4.98
CA GLU A 179 14.65 -6.89 5.52
C GLU A 179 13.49 -7.78 5.10
N VAL A 180 12.24 -7.29 5.14
CA VAL A 180 11.05 -8.04 4.72
C VAL A 180 11.10 -8.29 3.21
N ALA A 181 11.49 -7.31 2.40
CA ALA A 181 11.68 -7.47 0.95
C ALA A 181 12.75 -8.54 0.65
N ARG A 182 13.89 -8.52 1.36
CA ARG A 182 14.95 -9.52 1.23
C ARG A 182 14.45 -10.93 1.58
N LEU A 183 13.74 -11.06 2.72
CA LEU A 183 13.18 -12.34 3.15
C LEU A 183 12.15 -12.88 2.15
N HIS A 184 11.29 -12.01 1.59
CA HIS A 184 10.37 -12.41 0.52
C HIS A 184 11.11 -13.00 -0.68
N GLY A 185 12.16 -12.31 -1.17
CA GLY A 185 12.99 -12.79 -2.28
C GLY A 185 13.69 -14.13 -1.99
N GLU A 186 14.18 -14.33 -0.75
CA GLU A 186 14.87 -15.55 -0.34
C GLU A 186 13.94 -16.77 -0.17
N PHE A 187 12.76 -16.55 0.40
CA PHE A 187 11.83 -17.66 0.68
C PHE A 187 10.91 -17.96 -0.50
N GLY A 188 10.66 -16.99 -1.38
CA GLY A 188 9.73 -17.11 -2.50
C GLY A 188 8.28 -17.44 -2.08
N THR A 189 7.95 -17.23 -0.81
CA THR A 189 6.62 -17.47 -0.22
C THR A 189 5.66 -16.36 -0.63
N THR A 190 4.37 -16.66 -0.79
CA THR A 190 3.33 -15.63 -1.03
C THR A 190 3.16 -14.78 0.22
N PHE A 191 3.32 -13.45 0.09
CA PHE A 191 3.13 -12.52 1.21
C PHE A 191 1.83 -11.73 1.02
N VAL A 192 1.02 -11.66 2.10
CA VAL A 192 -0.11 -10.73 2.19
C VAL A 192 0.15 -9.78 3.36
N PHE A 193 0.33 -8.52 3.04
CA PHE A 193 0.76 -7.48 3.95
C PHE A 193 -0.36 -6.45 4.15
N VAL A 194 -0.70 -6.14 5.38
CA VAL A 194 -1.65 -5.07 5.72
C VAL A 194 -0.90 -3.85 6.21
N THR A 195 -1.23 -2.70 5.67
CA THR A 195 -0.75 -1.41 6.16
C THR A 195 -1.77 -0.30 5.89
N HIS A 196 -1.61 0.82 6.58
CA HIS A 196 -2.25 2.10 6.27
C HIS A 196 -1.23 3.13 5.74
N ASP A 197 0.06 2.77 5.70
CA ASP A 197 1.14 3.63 5.20
C ASP A 197 1.33 3.42 3.69
N GLN A 198 1.12 4.51 2.93
CA GLN A 198 1.21 4.51 1.47
C GLN A 198 2.64 4.24 0.99
N SER A 199 3.65 4.76 1.70
CA SER A 199 5.05 4.59 1.32
C SER A 199 5.50 3.13 1.45
N GLU A 200 5.00 2.42 2.46
CA GLU A 200 5.22 0.99 2.63
C GLU A 200 4.61 0.19 1.46
N ALA A 201 3.35 0.49 1.13
CA ALA A 201 2.66 -0.19 0.04
C ALA A 201 3.35 0.04 -1.31
N LEU A 202 3.70 1.29 -1.62
CA LEU A 202 4.33 1.65 -2.89
C LEU A 202 5.75 1.07 -3.05
N SER A 203 6.50 0.90 -1.94
CA SER A 203 7.89 0.44 -1.99
C SER A 203 8.08 -1.07 -1.96
N LEU A 204 7.16 -1.82 -1.32
CA LEU A 204 7.34 -3.25 -1.06
C LEU A 204 6.56 -4.15 -2.01
N SER A 205 5.45 -3.67 -2.57
CA SER A 205 4.45 -4.54 -3.17
C SER A 205 4.71 -4.86 -4.63
N SER A 206 4.42 -6.08 -5.04
CA SER A 206 4.20 -6.41 -6.45
C SER A 206 2.86 -5.85 -6.92
N ARG A 207 1.82 -5.97 -6.08
CA ARG A 207 0.49 -5.40 -6.29
C ARG A 207 -0.07 -4.85 -5.00
N ILE A 208 -0.95 -3.87 -5.13
CA ILE A 208 -1.67 -3.23 -4.03
C ILE A 208 -3.16 -3.41 -4.26
N ALA A 209 -3.88 -3.79 -3.21
CA ALA A 209 -5.34 -3.88 -3.17
C ALA A 209 -5.87 -2.78 -2.24
N ILE A 210 -6.60 -1.81 -2.81
CA ILE A 210 -7.14 -0.65 -2.07
C ILE A 210 -8.50 -1.01 -1.47
N PHE A 211 -8.59 -0.96 -0.15
CA PHE A 211 -9.81 -1.20 0.61
C PHE A 211 -10.43 0.09 1.12
N ASN A 212 -11.75 0.22 1.01
CA ASN A 212 -12.52 1.27 1.66
C ASN A 212 -13.93 0.79 2.00
N HIS A 213 -14.42 1.10 3.20
CA HIS A 213 -15.76 0.74 3.69
C HIS A 213 -16.17 -0.73 3.45
N GLY A 214 -15.23 -1.66 3.64
CA GLY A 214 -15.43 -3.10 3.45
C GLY A 214 -15.46 -3.55 1.99
N ARG A 215 -15.11 -2.70 1.04
CA ARG A 215 -15.06 -3.01 -0.40
C ARG A 215 -13.62 -2.94 -0.93
N LEU A 216 -13.35 -3.73 -1.95
CA LEU A 216 -12.15 -3.64 -2.77
C LEU A 216 -12.42 -2.65 -3.91
N LEU A 217 -11.67 -1.54 -3.94
CA LEU A 217 -11.89 -0.47 -4.92
C LEU A 217 -11.03 -0.62 -6.16
N GLN A 218 -9.76 -0.97 -5.98
CA GLN A 218 -8.81 -1.10 -7.07
C GLN A 218 -7.70 -2.07 -6.71
N VAL A 219 -7.20 -2.83 -7.68
CA VAL A 219 -6.02 -3.69 -7.56
C VAL A 219 -5.11 -3.45 -8.76
N GLY A 220 -3.82 -3.28 -8.50
CA GLY A 220 -2.84 -3.06 -9.57
C GLY A 220 -1.41 -2.95 -9.05
N GLY A 221 -0.46 -2.79 -9.96
CA GLY A 221 0.92 -2.46 -9.61
C GLY A 221 1.02 -1.08 -8.91
N PRO A 222 2.04 -0.85 -8.08
CA PRO A 222 2.21 0.42 -7.35
C PRO A 222 2.12 1.65 -8.26
N ARG A 223 2.82 1.60 -9.38
CA ARG A 223 2.84 2.69 -10.36
C ARG A 223 1.47 2.93 -11.01
N ASP A 224 0.77 1.85 -11.40
CA ASP A 224 -0.55 1.97 -12.04
C ASP A 224 -1.59 2.58 -11.09
N ILE A 225 -1.58 2.16 -9.82
CA ILE A 225 -2.51 2.69 -8.82
C ILE A 225 -2.23 4.17 -8.52
N TYR A 226 -0.95 4.57 -8.47
CA TYR A 226 -0.55 5.94 -8.19
C TYR A 226 -0.80 6.89 -9.36
N GLU A 227 -0.44 6.48 -10.59
CA GLU A 227 -0.54 7.29 -11.81
C GLU A 227 -1.93 7.22 -12.46
N ARG A 228 -2.70 6.12 -12.24
CA ARG A 228 -3.99 5.84 -12.87
C ARG A 228 -5.05 5.40 -11.86
N PRO A 229 -5.34 6.21 -10.84
CA PRO A 229 -6.39 5.88 -9.88
C PRO A 229 -7.75 5.84 -10.58
N GLN A 230 -8.58 4.85 -10.22
CA GLN A 230 -9.90 4.65 -10.83
C GLN A 230 -11.01 5.48 -10.16
N SER A 231 -10.73 6.08 -9.01
CA SER A 231 -11.69 6.93 -8.30
C SER A 231 -11.01 8.10 -7.61
N ARG A 232 -11.78 9.14 -7.32
CA ARG A 232 -11.32 10.29 -6.55
C ARG A 232 -10.76 9.86 -5.18
N PHE A 233 -11.44 8.94 -4.50
CA PHE A 233 -10.96 8.40 -3.23
C PHE A 233 -9.54 7.81 -3.35
N VAL A 234 -9.30 6.95 -4.35
CA VAL A 234 -7.97 6.34 -4.55
C VAL A 234 -6.92 7.39 -4.87
N ALA A 235 -7.26 8.39 -5.67
CA ALA A 235 -6.37 9.49 -6.03
C ALA A 235 -5.95 10.31 -4.80
N GLU A 236 -6.91 10.73 -3.98
CA GLU A 236 -6.68 11.51 -2.74
C GLU A 236 -6.01 10.67 -1.64
N PHE A 237 -6.39 9.40 -1.53
CA PHE A 237 -5.85 8.50 -0.52
C PHE A 237 -4.36 8.18 -0.73
N LEU A 238 -3.86 8.13 -1.96
CA LEU A 238 -2.47 7.77 -2.27
C LEU A 238 -1.48 8.94 -2.23
N GLY A 239 -1.91 10.11 -1.83
CA GLY A 239 -1.05 11.28 -1.68
C GLY A 239 -1.73 12.57 -2.10
N GLU A 240 -0.99 13.66 -2.00
CA GLU A 240 -1.48 14.97 -2.42
C GLU A 240 -1.80 14.99 -3.91
N ILE A 241 -2.90 15.65 -4.27
CA ILE A 241 -3.35 15.77 -5.65
C ILE A 241 -4.10 17.08 -5.84
N ASN A 242 -3.85 17.73 -6.96
CA ASN A 242 -4.64 18.88 -7.40
C ASN A 242 -5.89 18.38 -8.13
N LEU A 243 -7.02 18.89 -7.73
CA LEU A 243 -8.33 18.57 -8.31
C LEU A 243 -8.92 19.84 -8.93
N LEU A 244 -8.95 19.88 -10.26
CA LEU A 244 -9.49 21.00 -11.03
C LEU A 244 -10.88 20.61 -11.55
N PRO A 245 -11.97 21.20 -11.03
CA PRO A 245 -13.31 20.95 -11.57
C PRO A 245 -13.38 21.40 -13.00
N VAL A 246 -13.75 20.52 -13.92
CA VAL A 246 -13.87 20.82 -15.35
C VAL A 246 -15.29 20.59 -15.82
N ASP A 247 -15.77 21.52 -16.64
CA ASP A 247 -17.04 21.44 -17.36
C ASP A 247 -16.80 21.06 -18.83
N GLU A 248 -17.86 20.82 -19.58
CA GLU A 248 -17.83 20.53 -21.04
C GLU A 248 -16.84 19.42 -21.43
N VAL A 249 -16.88 18.32 -20.71
CA VAL A 249 -16.00 17.17 -21.02
C VAL A 249 -16.31 16.66 -22.45
N GLY A 250 -15.28 16.71 -23.28
CA GLY A 250 -15.33 16.26 -24.67
C GLY A 250 -14.22 15.26 -24.99
N HIS A 251 -14.52 14.32 -25.88
CA HIS A 251 -13.56 13.31 -26.33
C HIS A 251 -13.13 13.61 -27.76
N CYS A 252 -11.85 13.47 -28.06
CA CYS A 252 -11.28 13.57 -29.39
C CYS A 252 -10.24 12.46 -29.63
N SER A 253 -9.75 12.37 -30.87
CA SER A 253 -8.72 11.37 -31.22
C SER A 253 -7.42 11.48 -30.40
N LEU A 254 -7.16 12.64 -29.81
CA LEU A 254 -5.96 12.92 -29.02
C LEU A 254 -6.16 12.74 -27.51
N GLY A 255 -7.40 12.45 -27.04
CA GLY A 255 -7.67 12.28 -25.61
C GLY A 255 -9.01 12.89 -25.18
N THR A 256 -9.10 13.20 -23.90
CA THR A 256 -10.27 13.85 -23.29
C THR A 256 -9.89 15.27 -22.88
N SER A 257 -10.82 16.22 -23.01
CA SER A 257 -10.61 17.61 -22.59
C SER A 257 -11.79 18.13 -21.79
N GLY A 258 -11.54 19.11 -20.93
CA GLY A 258 -12.56 19.85 -20.18
C GLY A 258 -12.22 21.32 -20.09
N LEU A 259 -13.22 22.15 -19.79
CA LEU A 259 -13.06 23.59 -19.61
C LEU A 259 -12.87 23.90 -18.12
N PHE A 260 -11.76 24.59 -17.77
CA PHE A 260 -11.47 25.09 -16.43
C PHE A 260 -11.13 26.57 -16.51
N GLU A 261 -11.90 27.43 -15.85
CA GLU A 261 -11.68 28.90 -15.80
C GLU A 261 -11.42 29.55 -17.18
N GLY A 262 -12.08 29.06 -18.24
CA GLY A 262 -11.90 29.52 -19.60
C GLY A 262 -10.72 28.88 -20.37
N ALA A 263 -9.88 28.09 -19.73
CA ALA A 263 -8.82 27.33 -20.35
C ALA A 263 -9.29 25.91 -20.70
N ARG A 264 -8.98 25.42 -21.89
CA ARG A 264 -9.26 24.04 -22.28
C ARG A 264 -8.09 23.15 -21.87
N LEU A 265 -8.30 22.37 -20.82
CA LEU A 265 -7.34 21.41 -20.30
C LEU A 265 -7.54 20.04 -20.95
N ARG A 266 -6.46 19.28 -21.10
CA ARG A 266 -6.43 17.98 -21.78
C ARG A 266 -5.82 16.89 -20.91
N ALA A 267 -6.30 15.67 -21.08
CA ALA A 267 -5.78 14.46 -20.44
C ALA A 267 -5.83 13.27 -21.40
N PRO A 268 -5.11 12.18 -21.17
CA PRO A 268 -5.28 10.94 -21.89
C PRO A 268 -6.74 10.50 -21.94
N ARG A 269 -7.06 9.61 -22.86
CA ARG A 269 -8.44 9.19 -23.08
C ARG A 269 -9.02 8.45 -21.88
N HIS A 270 -10.18 8.94 -21.42
CA HIS A 270 -10.97 8.36 -20.33
C HIS A 270 -12.41 8.18 -20.81
N ASP A 271 -12.73 6.99 -21.34
CA ASP A 271 -14.02 6.70 -22.03
C ASP A 271 -15.24 6.69 -21.08
N HIS A 272 -15.02 6.65 -19.76
CA HIS A 272 -16.09 6.53 -18.75
C HIS A 272 -16.47 7.86 -18.09
N VAL A 273 -15.86 8.96 -18.52
CA VAL A 273 -16.10 10.28 -17.91
C VAL A 273 -16.89 11.14 -18.87
N SER A 274 -18.07 11.60 -18.44
CA SER A 274 -18.95 12.50 -19.20
C SER A 274 -19.60 13.52 -18.27
N GLY A 275 -19.93 14.69 -18.77
CA GLY A 275 -20.56 15.77 -18.02
C GLY A 275 -19.55 16.55 -17.17
N ARG A 276 -19.83 16.69 -15.87
CA ARG A 276 -18.91 17.30 -14.90
C ARG A 276 -17.88 16.30 -14.45
N ALA A 277 -16.64 16.73 -14.43
CA ALA A 277 -15.50 15.89 -14.04
C ALA A 277 -14.48 16.70 -13.26
N VAL A 278 -13.50 15.98 -12.70
CA VAL A 278 -12.35 16.60 -12.06
C VAL A 278 -11.10 16.16 -12.81
N LEU A 279 -10.33 17.13 -13.29
CA LEU A 279 -8.99 16.87 -13.80
C LEU A 279 -8.03 16.81 -12.59
N ALA A 280 -7.43 15.67 -12.40
CA ALA A 280 -6.54 15.39 -11.28
C ALA A 280 -5.08 15.41 -11.77
N VAL A 281 -4.20 16.10 -11.02
CA VAL A 281 -2.77 16.21 -11.34
C VAL A 281 -1.94 16.18 -10.06
N ARG A 282 -0.89 15.34 -10.02
CA ARG A 282 0.02 15.27 -8.88
C ARG A 282 0.87 16.53 -8.76
N PRO A 283 1.15 17.04 -7.53
CA PRO A 283 1.97 18.24 -7.32
C PRO A 283 3.37 18.18 -7.94
N GLU A 284 4.00 17.03 -7.96
CA GLU A 284 5.33 16.78 -8.53
C GLU A 284 5.35 16.73 -10.06
N HIS A 285 4.19 16.57 -10.70
CA HIS A 285 4.04 16.63 -12.15
C HIS A 285 3.75 18.02 -12.67
N MET A 286 3.59 19.00 -11.80
CA MET A 286 3.38 20.39 -12.16
C MET A 286 4.69 21.18 -12.10
N SER A 287 4.77 22.19 -12.94
CA SER A 287 5.86 23.16 -12.99
C SER A 287 5.31 24.57 -12.91
N VAL A 288 6.15 25.53 -12.57
CA VAL A 288 5.80 26.95 -12.45
C VAL A 288 6.72 27.79 -13.33
N GLY A 289 6.16 28.72 -14.08
CA GLY A 289 6.90 29.60 -14.97
C GLY A 289 6.25 30.98 -15.09
N ALA A 290 6.96 31.97 -15.68
CA ALA A 290 6.47 33.30 -15.91
C ALA A 290 5.53 33.42 -17.12
N GLU A 291 5.64 32.47 -18.08
CA GLU A 291 4.92 32.51 -19.35
C GLU A 291 3.93 31.35 -19.49
N PRO A 292 2.85 31.53 -20.28
CA PRO A 292 1.94 30.44 -20.60
C PRO A 292 2.67 29.31 -21.36
N PRO A 293 2.26 28.04 -21.21
CA PRO A 293 2.90 26.95 -21.93
C PRO A 293 2.69 27.08 -23.45
N ALA A 294 3.75 26.89 -24.22
CA ALA A 294 3.65 26.83 -25.69
C ALA A 294 2.83 25.60 -26.14
N ASN A 295 2.95 24.48 -25.43
CA ASN A 295 2.20 23.25 -25.60
C ASN A 295 1.88 22.64 -24.23
N GLY A 296 0.75 21.95 -24.09
CA GLY A 296 0.34 21.32 -22.83
C GLY A 296 -0.77 22.06 -22.11
N ASN A 297 -0.93 21.75 -20.84
CA ASN A 297 -1.91 22.39 -19.97
C ASN A 297 -1.27 23.50 -19.16
N GLY A 298 -2.04 24.56 -18.90
CA GLY A 298 -1.57 25.63 -18.02
C GLY A 298 -2.71 26.48 -17.50
N VAL A 299 -2.53 26.96 -16.28
CA VAL A 299 -3.46 27.88 -15.61
C VAL A 299 -2.67 29.00 -14.93
N ALA A 300 -3.17 30.22 -15.02
CA ALA A 300 -2.60 31.36 -14.32
C ALA A 300 -2.95 31.25 -12.82
N ALA A 301 -1.95 31.46 -11.97
CA ALA A 301 -2.14 31.35 -10.54
C ALA A 301 -1.19 32.31 -9.80
N ARG A 302 -1.55 32.70 -8.59
CA ARG A 302 -0.77 33.56 -7.72
C ARG A 302 -0.23 32.81 -6.53
N LEU A 303 1.03 33.05 -6.17
CA LEU A 303 1.65 32.46 -5.00
C LEU A 303 0.93 32.90 -3.73
N ALA A 304 0.44 31.97 -2.95
CA ALA A 304 -0.20 32.15 -1.66
C ALA A 304 0.73 31.81 -0.48
N GLY A 305 1.69 30.90 -0.68
CA GLY A 305 2.62 30.49 0.36
C GLY A 305 3.65 29.47 -0.11
N THR A 306 4.66 29.26 0.73
CA THR A 306 5.72 28.28 0.48
C THR A 306 6.00 27.45 1.73
N THR A 307 6.34 26.16 1.55
CA THR A 307 6.77 25.28 2.65
C THR A 307 8.05 24.56 2.23
N TYR A 308 9.11 24.73 3.02
CA TYR A 308 10.37 24.06 2.80
C TYR A 308 10.35 22.63 3.38
N LEU A 309 10.66 21.63 2.55
CA LEU A 309 10.64 20.22 2.90
C LEU A 309 12.03 19.55 2.83
N GLY A 310 13.09 20.35 2.86
CA GLY A 310 14.47 19.89 2.69
C GLY A 310 14.87 19.82 1.21
N ALA A 311 14.87 18.63 0.60
CA ALA A 311 15.22 18.45 -0.81
C ALA A 311 14.19 19.08 -1.78
N ALA A 312 12.97 19.32 -1.33
CA ALA A 312 11.89 19.90 -2.12
C ALA A 312 11.29 21.12 -1.43
N MET A 313 10.61 21.95 -2.21
CA MET A 313 9.77 23.05 -1.74
C MET A 313 8.37 22.87 -2.30
N ARG A 314 7.38 23.04 -1.43
CA ARG A 314 5.96 23.06 -1.79
C ARG A 314 5.52 24.52 -1.94
N LEU A 315 4.90 24.81 -3.09
CA LEU A 315 4.29 26.08 -3.39
C LEU A 315 2.76 25.92 -3.30
N ALA A 316 2.13 26.74 -2.50
CA ALA A 316 0.68 26.90 -2.50
C ALA A 316 0.33 28.08 -3.41
N LEU A 317 -0.48 27.84 -4.43
CA LEU A 317 -0.91 28.85 -5.40
C LEU A 317 -2.45 28.89 -5.45
N ALA A 318 -3.00 30.04 -5.80
CA ALA A 318 -4.43 30.24 -6.00
C ALA A 318 -4.69 30.73 -7.43
N THR A 319 -5.61 30.09 -8.13
CA THR A 319 -6.07 30.53 -9.46
C THR A 319 -6.91 31.82 -9.32
N ARG A 320 -7.31 32.39 -10.46
CA ARG A 320 -8.14 33.60 -10.49
C ARG A 320 -9.47 33.44 -9.74
N ASN A 321 -10.07 32.27 -9.81
CA ASN A 321 -11.34 31.97 -9.14
C ASN A 321 -11.16 31.38 -7.73
N GLY A 322 -9.93 31.36 -7.20
CA GLY A 322 -9.62 30.90 -5.84
C GLY A 322 -9.39 29.41 -5.70
N THR A 323 -9.34 28.63 -6.80
CA THR A 323 -8.96 27.22 -6.73
C THR A 323 -7.53 27.09 -6.22
N GLN A 324 -7.35 26.32 -5.15
CA GLN A 324 -6.03 26.08 -4.56
C GLN A 324 -5.27 25.03 -5.36
N LEU A 325 -4.02 25.34 -5.68
CA LEU A 325 -3.09 24.43 -6.34
C LEU A 325 -1.84 24.25 -5.50
N THR A 326 -1.33 23.04 -5.46
CA THR A 326 -0.06 22.70 -4.84
C THR A 326 0.93 22.24 -5.91
N VAL A 327 2.13 22.82 -5.90
CA VAL A 327 3.22 22.39 -6.78
C VAL A 327 4.42 22.03 -5.92
N THR A 328 5.03 20.88 -6.17
CA THR A 328 6.23 20.42 -5.46
C THR A 328 7.42 20.44 -6.41
N LEU A 329 8.40 21.28 -6.10
CA LEU A 329 9.61 21.43 -6.91
C LEU A 329 10.86 21.07 -6.09
N PRO A 330 11.96 20.65 -6.74
CA PRO A 330 13.27 20.60 -6.09
C PRO A 330 13.62 21.98 -5.52
N SER A 331 14.21 22.03 -4.31
CA SER A 331 14.47 23.30 -3.59
C SER A 331 15.27 24.32 -4.42
N GLU A 332 16.24 23.85 -5.21
CA GLU A 332 17.04 24.72 -6.11
C GLU A 332 16.20 25.35 -7.23
N ALA A 333 15.25 24.59 -7.81
CA ALA A 333 14.36 25.07 -8.86
C ALA A 333 13.38 26.11 -8.32
N ALA A 334 12.81 25.85 -7.13
CA ALA A 334 11.88 26.75 -6.47
C ALA A 334 12.53 28.12 -6.15
N GLY A 335 13.79 28.14 -5.68
CA GLY A 335 14.53 29.37 -5.40
C GLY A 335 14.65 30.30 -6.61
N ARG A 336 14.86 29.75 -7.81
CA ARG A 336 14.93 30.52 -9.06
C ARG A 336 13.57 31.08 -9.50
N VAL A 337 12.52 30.31 -9.32
CA VAL A 337 11.16 30.72 -9.70
C VAL A 337 10.66 31.85 -8.83
N LEU A 338 10.90 31.81 -7.52
CA LEU A 338 10.38 32.79 -6.55
C LEU A 338 10.95 34.20 -6.71
N THR A 339 12.03 34.40 -7.48
CA THR A 339 12.58 35.72 -7.81
C THR A 339 11.76 36.49 -8.87
N GLY A 340 10.85 35.81 -9.59
CA GLY A 340 10.09 36.35 -10.73
C GLY A 340 8.80 37.11 -10.36
N GLY A 341 8.43 37.22 -9.08
CA GLY A 341 7.19 37.88 -8.64
C GLY A 341 6.12 36.93 -8.15
N PRO A 342 4.91 37.40 -7.82
CA PRO A 342 3.86 36.58 -7.23
C PRO A 342 2.94 35.85 -8.25
N ASP A 343 2.94 36.26 -9.51
CA ASP A 343 2.05 35.75 -10.55
C ASP A 343 2.79 34.75 -11.45
N PHE A 344 2.20 33.58 -11.64
CA PHE A 344 2.82 32.46 -12.33
C PHE A 344 1.84 31.75 -13.26
N TRP A 345 2.39 31.01 -14.21
CA TRP A 345 1.70 29.92 -14.91
C TRP A 345 2.07 28.58 -14.28
N VAL A 346 1.07 27.86 -13.79
CA VAL A 346 1.20 26.45 -13.39
C VAL A 346 0.94 25.59 -14.61
N THR A 347 1.92 24.77 -14.96
CA THR A 347 1.90 24.00 -16.21
C THR A 347 2.16 22.53 -15.98
N TRP A 348 1.62 21.66 -16.81
CA TRP A 348 1.88 20.20 -16.77
C TRP A 348 1.70 19.57 -18.15
N SER A 349 2.36 18.43 -18.38
CA SER A 349 2.21 17.65 -19.60
C SER A 349 0.82 17.02 -19.70
N PHE A 350 0.36 16.85 -20.92
CA PHE A 350 -0.87 16.14 -21.25
C PHE A 350 -0.96 14.77 -20.54
N ASP A 351 0.11 13.99 -20.54
CA ASP A 351 0.14 12.63 -19.99
C ASP A 351 0.10 12.56 -18.45
N ASN A 352 0.29 13.69 -17.77
CA ASN A 352 0.36 13.77 -16.30
C ASN A 352 -0.97 14.12 -15.63
N GLY A 353 -2.01 14.35 -16.42
CA GLY A 353 -3.36 14.58 -15.92
C GLY A 353 -4.27 13.38 -16.18
N PHE A 354 -5.24 13.14 -15.31
CA PHE A 354 -6.29 12.14 -15.52
C PHE A 354 -7.65 12.69 -15.08
N LEU A 355 -8.70 12.28 -15.80
CA LEU A 355 -10.06 12.71 -15.50
C LEU A 355 -10.79 11.69 -14.65
N LEU A 356 -11.43 12.17 -13.60
CA LEU A 356 -12.25 11.38 -12.68
C LEU A 356 -13.69 11.92 -12.70
N PRO A 357 -14.71 11.08 -12.53
CA PRO A 357 -16.07 11.54 -12.29
C PRO A 357 -16.12 12.47 -11.05
N GLU A 358 -16.97 13.51 -11.07
CA GLU A 358 -17.12 14.44 -9.94
C GLU A 358 -17.58 13.71 -8.67
N GLN A 359 -18.43 12.68 -8.82
CA GLN A 359 -18.94 11.81 -7.75
C GLN A 359 -18.47 10.38 -8.01
N SER A 360 -17.46 9.92 -7.29
CA SER A 360 -17.03 8.51 -7.28
C SER A 360 -16.47 8.12 -5.91
#